data_070d410d832560d58f0c177faeaaeb32
#
_entry.id   070d410d832560d58f0c177faeaaeb32
#
_cell.length_a   1.000
_cell.length_b   1.000
_cell.length_c   1.000
_cell.angle_alpha   90.00
_cell.angle_beta   90.00
_cell.angle_gamma   90.00
#
_symmetry.space_group_name_H-M   'P 1'
#
loop_
_entity.id
_entity.type
_entity.pdbx_description
1 polymer ?
#
loop_
_entity_poly.entity_id
_entity_poly.type
_entity_poly.pdbx_seq_one_letter_code
_entity_poly.pdbx_strand_id
1 'polypeptide(L)'
;MDAELAKLVESGKLTAKAADELENLKPGTYCLHKSWGFGRVTEWNLLLNQIVIDFPGKKAHPMQLAYAAVNLTVIPPEHFLARKATNFASVKEQLKTNPAAIVRNVLESLGGAATTTQISQMMVGDLFNEAEWKRWWTSATKVLKKEGFFHIPTKKTEPIRLRAEKVSRADELLAFFDQARQPKEHAAALDQIIKFHNEFSDPAKQLQPLIESIEEAAERNQKFNPAFSIELVLARDDLLERCPQLKASRPEMTLSRLLFEEEARLTNILPKLPSAKERRVLHAMPAALGPEWTVRALQLMQSNHARAVLQIPRVFVEVGAQAELRAYLQRGIREHSITSEALTWLAKERAGEWRDLVTPDLLGAILSALERD
;
A
#
# COMPACT_ATOMS: atom_id res chain seq x y z
N MET A 1 36.62 -36.57 -7.64
CA MET A 1 36.52 -37.20 -6.30
C MET A 1 37.90 -37.09 -5.65
N ASP A 2 37.97 -36.59 -4.44
CA ASP A 2 39.20 -36.55 -3.66
C ASP A 2 39.74 -37.97 -3.42
N ALA A 3 41.08 -38.15 -3.54
CA ALA A 3 41.71 -39.47 -3.44
C ALA A 3 41.48 -40.16 -2.10
N GLU A 4 41.31 -39.43 -1.04
CA GLU A 4 41.05 -39.96 0.29
C GLU A 4 39.57 -40.34 0.49
N LEU A 5 38.65 -39.61 -0.10
CA LEU A 5 37.22 -40.01 -0.13
C LEU A 5 37.02 -41.23 -0.99
N ALA A 6 37.78 -41.38 -2.10
CA ALA A 6 37.74 -42.59 -2.93
C ALA A 6 38.13 -43.86 -2.16
N LYS A 7 39.15 -43.78 -1.33
CA LYS A 7 39.56 -44.92 -0.44
C LYS A 7 38.46 -45.32 0.55
N LEU A 8 37.69 -44.34 1.07
CA LEU A 8 36.58 -44.63 1.97
C LEU A 8 35.39 -45.26 1.22
N VAL A 9 35.21 -44.94 -0.04
CA VAL A 9 34.20 -45.61 -0.89
C VAL A 9 34.63 -47.06 -1.18
N GLU A 10 35.89 -47.26 -1.59
CA GLU A 10 36.45 -48.59 -1.84
C GLU A 10 36.37 -49.51 -0.62
N SER A 11 36.61 -48.95 0.57
CA SER A 11 36.52 -49.69 1.85
C SER A 11 35.07 -49.90 2.33
N GLY A 12 34.07 -49.45 1.62
CA GLY A 12 32.64 -49.56 1.98
C GLY A 12 32.21 -48.69 3.17
N LYS A 13 33.04 -47.76 3.65
CA LYS A 13 32.74 -46.88 4.75
C LYS A 13 31.91 -45.66 4.33
N LEU A 14 31.87 -45.37 3.03
CA LEU A 14 31.14 -44.25 2.47
C LEU A 14 30.50 -44.71 1.15
N THR A 15 29.32 -44.19 0.81
CA THR A 15 28.73 -44.36 -0.51
C THR A 15 29.31 -43.38 -1.51
N ALA A 16 29.36 -43.72 -2.80
CA ALA A 16 29.84 -42.85 -3.85
C ALA A 16 29.08 -41.48 -3.84
N LYS A 17 27.75 -41.51 -3.66
CA LYS A 17 26.92 -40.32 -3.54
C LYS A 17 27.32 -39.43 -2.35
N ALA A 18 27.58 -40.04 -1.21
CA ALA A 18 28.00 -39.28 -0.02
C ALA A 18 29.41 -38.67 -0.22
N ALA A 19 30.31 -39.33 -0.95
CA ALA A 19 31.62 -38.81 -1.29
C ALA A 19 31.53 -37.58 -2.21
N ASP A 20 30.64 -37.63 -3.22
CA ASP A 20 30.39 -36.46 -4.11
C ASP A 20 29.86 -35.26 -3.37
N GLU A 21 28.93 -35.46 -2.43
CA GLU A 21 28.42 -34.35 -1.58
C GLU A 21 29.51 -33.75 -0.66
N LEU A 22 30.36 -34.62 -0.09
CA LEU A 22 31.46 -34.21 0.78
C LEU A 22 32.58 -33.52 0.03
N GLU A 23 32.76 -33.76 -1.28
CA GLU A 23 33.80 -33.08 -2.08
C GLU A 23 33.64 -31.59 -2.08
N ASN A 24 32.43 -31.08 -1.90
CA ASN A 24 32.09 -29.65 -1.78
C ASN A 24 32.21 -29.12 -0.34
N LEU A 25 32.39 -29.99 0.67
CA LEU A 25 32.50 -29.65 2.08
C LEU A 25 33.95 -29.68 2.57
N LYS A 26 34.88 -29.07 1.80
CA LYS A 26 36.32 -29.00 2.17
C LYS A 26 36.56 -28.10 3.36
N PRO A 27 37.69 -28.31 4.10
CA PRO A 27 38.11 -27.40 5.14
C PRO A 27 38.15 -25.93 4.67
N GLY A 28 37.54 -25.06 5.44
CA GLY A 28 37.38 -23.64 5.12
C GLY A 28 36.04 -23.28 4.45
N THR A 29 35.28 -24.25 3.93
CA THR A 29 33.96 -23.98 3.33
C THR A 29 32.89 -23.76 4.39
N TYR A 30 31.80 -23.14 3.97
CA TYR A 30 30.62 -22.91 4.82
C TYR A 30 29.51 -23.91 4.49
N CYS A 31 28.74 -24.25 5.52
CA CYS A 31 27.61 -25.17 5.40
C CYS A 31 26.42 -24.74 6.24
N LEU A 32 25.25 -25.28 5.92
CA LEU A 32 24.03 -25.13 6.70
C LEU A 32 23.60 -26.52 7.21
N HIS A 33 23.50 -26.70 8.52
CA HIS A 33 22.90 -27.88 9.14
C HIS A 33 21.44 -27.62 9.49
N LYS A 34 20.59 -28.63 9.26
CA LYS A 34 19.13 -28.50 9.48
C LYS A 34 18.73 -28.05 10.88
N SER A 35 19.46 -28.50 11.92
CA SER A 35 19.16 -28.19 13.32
C SER A 35 20.12 -27.16 13.96
N TRP A 36 21.37 -27.09 13.53
CA TRP A 36 22.40 -26.23 14.13
C TRP A 36 22.71 -24.97 13.32
N GLY A 37 22.06 -24.83 12.14
CA GLY A 37 22.17 -23.65 11.31
C GLY A 37 23.53 -23.54 10.60
N PHE A 38 24.00 -22.32 10.44
CA PHE A 38 25.21 -21.98 9.71
C PHE A 38 26.47 -22.44 10.43
N GLY A 39 27.40 -23.06 9.72
CA GLY A 39 28.67 -23.55 10.24
C GLY A 39 29.81 -23.42 9.24
N ARG A 40 31.05 -23.57 9.74
CA ARG A 40 32.26 -23.58 8.93
C ARG A 40 32.99 -24.91 9.15
N VAL A 41 33.30 -25.58 8.05
CA VAL A 41 34.14 -26.79 8.08
C VAL A 41 35.56 -26.41 8.45
N THR A 42 36.11 -27.00 9.51
CA THR A 42 37.48 -26.74 9.99
C THR A 42 38.44 -27.77 9.48
N GLU A 43 38.08 -29.05 9.57
CA GLU A 43 38.97 -30.16 9.13
C GLU A 43 38.18 -31.42 8.79
N TRP A 44 38.82 -32.33 8.05
CA TRP A 44 38.41 -33.73 7.89
C TRP A 44 39.30 -34.63 8.73
N ASN A 45 38.71 -35.41 9.66
CA ASN A 45 39.39 -36.48 10.35
C ASN A 45 39.04 -37.82 9.72
N LEU A 46 39.76 -38.16 8.69
CA LEU A 46 39.48 -39.36 7.88
C LEU A 46 39.80 -40.65 8.63
N LEU A 47 40.72 -40.62 9.61
CA LEU A 47 41.02 -41.78 10.46
C LEU A 47 39.78 -42.17 11.29
N LEU A 48 39.08 -41.20 11.82
CA LEU A 48 37.89 -41.39 12.61
C LEU A 48 36.59 -41.32 11.77
N ASN A 49 36.70 -41.18 10.44
CA ASN A 49 35.59 -41.06 9.53
C ASN A 49 34.67 -39.85 9.89
N GLN A 50 35.26 -38.73 10.27
CA GLN A 50 34.57 -37.56 10.76
C GLN A 50 34.95 -36.27 10.01
N ILE A 51 34.00 -35.33 9.96
CA ILE A 51 34.18 -33.94 9.59
C ILE A 51 34.02 -33.09 10.86
N VAL A 52 34.85 -32.10 11.03
CA VAL A 52 34.77 -31.17 12.18
C VAL A 52 34.25 -29.84 11.72
N ILE A 53 33.27 -29.31 12.42
CA ILE A 53 32.54 -28.09 12.03
C ILE A 53 32.41 -27.14 13.20
N ASP A 54 32.66 -25.87 12.96
CA ASP A 54 32.39 -24.79 13.91
C ASP A 54 30.98 -24.24 13.65
N PHE A 55 30.09 -24.43 14.62
CA PHE A 55 28.76 -23.80 14.66
C PHE A 55 28.73 -22.65 15.68
N PRO A 56 27.82 -21.68 15.56
CA PRO A 56 27.53 -20.72 16.62
C PRO A 56 27.16 -21.46 17.91
N GLY A 57 27.93 -21.17 18.99
CA GLY A 57 27.74 -21.82 20.30
C GLY A 57 28.29 -23.23 20.45
N LYS A 58 28.86 -23.86 19.41
CA LYS A 58 29.46 -25.20 19.49
C LYS A 58 30.66 -25.32 18.56
N LYS A 59 31.84 -25.09 19.09
CA LYS A 59 33.13 -25.18 18.36
C LYS A 59 33.62 -26.62 18.24
N ALA A 60 34.39 -26.88 17.19
CA ALA A 60 35.06 -28.17 16.93
C ALA A 60 34.10 -29.37 17.05
N HIS A 61 32.90 -29.27 16.50
CA HIS A 61 31.90 -30.32 16.57
C HIS A 61 32.22 -31.44 15.58
N PRO A 62 32.57 -32.67 16.03
CA PRO A 62 32.79 -33.79 15.14
C PRO A 62 31.47 -34.40 14.69
N MET A 63 31.39 -34.75 13.41
CA MET A 63 30.22 -35.37 12.80
C MET A 63 30.69 -36.51 11.88
N GLN A 64 30.01 -37.63 11.88
CA GLN A 64 30.30 -38.72 10.96
C GLN A 64 30.11 -38.29 9.51
N LEU A 65 31.02 -38.65 8.60
CA LEU A 65 30.99 -38.22 7.19
C LEU A 65 29.70 -38.61 6.50
N ALA A 66 29.24 -39.85 6.70
CA ALA A 66 27.97 -40.30 6.10
C ALA A 66 26.76 -39.51 6.58
N TYR A 67 26.73 -39.09 7.85
CA TYR A 67 25.69 -38.25 8.41
C TYR A 67 25.79 -36.80 7.89
N ALA A 68 27.00 -36.30 7.79
CA ALA A 68 27.28 -34.94 7.28
C ALA A 68 26.80 -34.78 5.82
N ALA A 69 27.09 -35.78 4.96
CA ALA A 69 26.67 -35.77 3.56
C ALA A 69 25.14 -35.64 3.36
N VAL A 70 24.33 -36.10 4.33
CA VAL A 70 22.88 -36.07 4.26
C VAL A 70 22.28 -34.80 4.90
N ASN A 71 22.98 -34.27 5.94
CA ASN A 71 22.40 -33.22 6.80
C ASN A 71 23.03 -31.85 6.62
N LEU A 72 24.12 -31.74 5.85
CA LEU A 72 24.75 -30.48 5.52
C LEU A 72 24.43 -30.07 4.08
N THR A 73 24.15 -28.81 3.91
CA THR A 73 24.07 -28.17 2.59
C THR A 73 25.24 -27.21 2.45
N VAL A 74 26.01 -27.35 1.38
CA VAL A 74 27.13 -26.45 1.07
C VAL A 74 26.59 -25.05 0.82
N ILE A 75 27.24 -24.06 1.39
CA ILE A 75 26.93 -22.66 1.15
C ILE A 75 28.04 -22.04 0.28
N PRO A 76 27.68 -21.51 -0.90
CA PRO A 76 28.66 -20.88 -1.79
C PRO A 76 29.18 -19.57 -1.18
N PRO A 77 30.39 -19.12 -1.57
CA PRO A 77 31.01 -17.91 -1.01
C PRO A 77 30.16 -16.63 -1.20
N GLU A 78 29.34 -16.59 -2.26
CA GLU A 78 28.45 -15.48 -2.59
C GLU A 78 27.22 -15.40 -1.68
N HIS A 79 26.90 -16.47 -1.01
CA HIS A 79 25.77 -16.53 -0.09
C HIS A 79 25.96 -15.53 1.07
N PHE A 80 24.88 -14.83 1.44
CA PHE A 80 24.92 -13.77 2.43
C PHE A 80 25.57 -14.17 3.76
N LEU A 81 25.26 -15.37 4.27
CA LEU A 81 25.85 -15.86 5.52
C LEU A 81 27.37 -16.08 5.39
N ALA A 82 27.86 -16.61 4.26
CA ALA A 82 29.29 -16.77 4.01
C ALA A 82 29.98 -15.42 3.89
N ARG A 83 29.43 -14.48 3.15
CA ARG A 83 29.92 -13.10 3.05
C ARG A 83 29.97 -12.40 4.39
N LYS A 84 28.90 -12.53 5.20
CA LYS A 84 28.82 -11.98 6.56
C LYS A 84 29.94 -12.55 7.44
N ALA A 85 30.20 -13.84 7.38
CA ALA A 85 31.24 -14.49 8.17
C ALA A 85 32.67 -14.13 7.71
N THR A 86 32.88 -13.95 6.40
CA THR A 86 34.21 -13.67 5.82
C THR A 86 34.57 -12.19 5.94
N ASN A 87 33.61 -11.28 5.71
CA ASN A 87 33.87 -9.85 5.67
C ASN A 87 32.75 -9.02 6.34
N PHE A 88 32.62 -9.20 7.64
CA PHE A 88 31.60 -8.56 8.47
C PHE A 88 31.61 -7.03 8.35
N ALA A 89 32.80 -6.42 8.36
CA ALA A 89 32.96 -4.96 8.29
C ALA A 89 32.39 -4.39 6.99
N SER A 90 32.71 -5.02 5.84
CA SER A 90 32.19 -4.61 4.53
C SER A 90 30.67 -4.76 4.45
N VAL A 91 30.12 -5.85 4.97
CA VAL A 91 28.66 -6.04 5.02
C VAL A 91 27.99 -4.95 5.85
N LYS A 92 28.58 -4.62 7.00
CA LYS A 92 28.06 -3.56 7.90
C LYS A 92 28.13 -2.17 7.26
N GLU A 93 29.13 -1.89 6.46
CA GLU A 93 29.22 -0.64 5.68
C GLU A 93 28.20 -0.61 4.55
N GLN A 94 28.05 -1.70 3.80
CA GLN A 94 27.07 -1.81 2.72
C GLN A 94 25.62 -1.68 3.20
N LEU A 95 25.30 -2.09 4.41
CA LEU A 95 23.97 -1.84 5.01
C LEU A 95 23.63 -0.35 5.09
N LYS A 96 24.63 0.54 5.19
CA LYS A 96 24.43 2.00 5.24
C LYS A 96 24.46 2.62 3.85
N THR A 97 25.39 2.18 3.00
CA THR A 97 25.66 2.81 1.70
C THR A 97 24.81 2.24 0.58
N ASN A 98 24.55 0.94 0.59
CA ASN A 98 23.78 0.26 -0.46
C ASN A 98 22.88 -0.86 0.12
N PRO A 99 21.80 -0.51 0.82
CA PRO A 99 20.91 -1.50 1.42
C PRO A 99 20.25 -2.43 0.39
N ALA A 100 20.04 -1.96 -0.84
CA ALA A 100 19.44 -2.76 -1.89
C ALA A 100 20.34 -3.91 -2.34
N ALA A 101 21.64 -3.70 -2.47
CA ALA A 101 22.59 -4.77 -2.80
C ALA A 101 22.62 -5.86 -1.71
N ILE A 102 22.52 -5.47 -0.45
CA ILE A 102 22.45 -6.44 0.67
C ILE A 102 21.15 -7.25 0.62
N VAL A 103 19.99 -6.58 0.46
CA VAL A 103 18.71 -7.30 0.38
C VAL A 103 18.66 -8.20 -0.85
N ARG A 104 19.21 -7.77 -1.99
CA ARG A 104 19.36 -8.61 -3.19
C ARG A 104 20.14 -9.87 -2.86
N ASN A 105 21.30 -9.75 -2.25
CA ASN A 105 22.14 -10.90 -1.90
C ASN A 105 21.45 -11.84 -0.89
N VAL A 106 20.70 -11.30 0.07
CA VAL A 106 19.88 -12.12 0.98
C VAL A 106 18.79 -12.89 0.22
N LEU A 107 18.08 -12.21 -0.69
CA LEU A 107 17.04 -12.87 -1.50
C LEU A 107 17.63 -13.93 -2.43
N GLU A 108 18.75 -13.65 -3.11
CA GLU A 108 19.47 -14.62 -3.93
C GLU A 108 19.87 -15.85 -3.10
N SER A 109 20.35 -15.63 -1.89
CA SER A 109 20.71 -16.69 -0.94
C SER A 109 19.51 -17.54 -0.48
N LEU A 110 18.29 -16.99 -0.60
CA LEU A 110 17.02 -17.65 -0.26
C LEU A 110 16.21 -18.08 -1.49
N GLY A 111 16.84 -18.18 -2.66
CA GLY A 111 16.20 -18.64 -3.90
C GLY A 111 15.35 -17.58 -4.61
N GLY A 112 15.65 -16.30 -4.40
CA GLY A 112 15.03 -15.17 -5.10
C GLY A 112 13.75 -14.64 -4.47
N ALA A 113 13.24 -15.27 -3.40
CA ALA A 113 12.04 -14.86 -2.69
C ALA A 113 12.12 -15.14 -1.20
N ALA A 114 11.74 -14.17 -0.36
CA ALA A 114 11.69 -14.36 1.08
C ALA A 114 10.71 -13.40 1.76
N THR A 115 10.12 -13.84 2.86
CA THR A 115 9.32 -12.98 3.73
C THR A 115 10.21 -12.03 4.52
N THR A 116 9.65 -10.92 5.00
CA THR A 116 10.37 -10.00 5.88
C THR A 116 10.92 -10.69 7.13
N THR A 117 10.23 -11.71 7.64
CA THR A 117 10.65 -12.51 8.79
C THR A 117 11.90 -13.32 8.46
N GLN A 118 11.96 -13.99 7.31
CA GLN A 118 13.14 -14.75 6.88
C GLN A 118 14.36 -13.85 6.66
N ILE A 119 14.17 -12.68 6.04
CA ILE A 119 15.24 -11.68 5.88
C ILE A 119 15.73 -11.21 7.26
N SER A 120 14.81 -10.94 8.20
CA SER A 120 15.14 -10.52 9.57
C SER A 120 15.99 -11.55 10.29
N GLN A 121 15.64 -12.84 10.19
CA GLN A 121 16.39 -13.94 10.82
C GLN A 121 17.85 -14.03 10.37
N MET A 122 18.16 -13.61 9.14
CA MET A 122 19.55 -13.58 8.66
C MET A 122 20.36 -12.37 9.14
N MET A 123 19.69 -11.31 9.62
CA MET A 123 20.32 -10.04 9.95
C MET A 123 20.29 -9.68 11.43
N VAL A 124 19.23 -10.08 12.14
CA VAL A 124 19.08 -9.79 13.57
C VAL A 124 19.99 -10.72 14.39
N GLY A 125 20.57 -10.19 15.46
CA GLY A 125 21.54 -10.83 16.32
C GLY A 125 22.94 -10.24 16.12
N ASP A 126 23.54 -10.44 14.96
CA ASP A 126 24.91 -9.99 14.70
C ASP A 126 24.99 -8.56 14.14
N LEU A 127 24.11 -8.23 13.18
CA LEU A 127 24.14 -6.95 12.47
C LEU A 127 23.24 -5.90 13.10
N PHE A 128 22.08 -6.31 13.60
CA PHE A 128 21.06 -5.46 14.20
C PHE A 128 20.45 -6.10 15.46
N ASN A 129 20.07 -5.27 16.43
CA ASN A 129 19.02 -5.64 17.36
C ASN A 129 17.64 -5.44 16.72
N GLU A 130 16.57 -5.90 17.37
CA GLU A 130 15.20 -5.82 16.85
C GLU A 130 14.71 -4.38 16.55
N ALA A 131 15.10 -3.42 17.39
CA ALA A 131 14.68 -2.02 17.23
C ALA A 131 15.45 -1.35 16.07
N GLU A 132 16.74 -1.65 15.93
CA GLU A 132 17.57 -1.18 14.82
C GLU A 132 17.10 -1.76 13.49
N TRP A 133 16.79 -3.06 13.47
CA TRP A 133 16.23 -3.73 12.31
C TRP A 133 14.96 -3.05 11.82
N LYS A 134 13.97 -2.77 12.67
CA LYS A 134 12.72 -2.12 12.29
C LYS A 134 12.94 -0.74 11.66
N ARG A 135 13.85 0.05 12.23
CA ARG A 135 14.21 1.38 11.67
C ARG A 135 14.92 1.26 10.33
N TRP A 136 15.93 0.41 10.26
CA TRP A 136 16.69 0.16 9.03
C TRP A 136 15.79 -0.38 7.93
N TRP A 137 14.95 -1.37 8.22
CA TRP A 137 14.03 -1.98 7.26
C TRP A 137 13.05 -0.97 6.66
N THR A 138 12.52 -0.06 7.49
CA THR A 138 11.64 1.02 7.01
C THR A 138 12.35 1.93 6.00
N SER A 139 13.61 2.25 6.24
CA SER A 139 14.44 3.04 5.32
C SER A 139 14.82 2.25 4.07
N ALA A 140 15.31 1.03 4.24
CA ALA A 140 15.69 0.14 3.15
C ALA A 140 14.52 -0.11 2.18
N THR A 141 13.32 -0.37 2.68
CA THR A 141 12.13 -0.59 1.86
C THR A 141 11.82 0.58 0.92
N LYS A 142 12.11 1.83 1.34
CA LYS A 142 11.95 3.01 0.46
C LYS A 142 12.95 2.98 -0.70
N VAL A 143 14.18 2.55 -0.43
CA VAL A 143 15.22 2.41 -1.45
C VAL A 143 14.87 1.28 -2.43
N LEU A 144 14.48 0.11 -1.90
CA LEU A 144 14.09 -1.06 -2.71
C LEU A 144 12.96 -0.72 -3.69
N LYS A 145 11.95 0.04 -3.24
CA LYS A 145 10.84 0.49 -4.10
C LYS A 145 11.29 1.39 -5.24
N LYS A 146 12.35 2.18 -5.05
CA LYS A 146 12.88 3.05 -6.10
C LYS A 146 13.75 2.30 -7.11
N GLU A 147 14.39 1.22 -6.71
CA GLU A 147 15.27 0.47 -7.61
C GLU A 147 14.53 -0.32 -8.69
N GLY A 148 13.27 -0.72 -8.45
CA GLY A 148 12.44 -1.40 -9.44
C GLY A 148 12.73 -2.88 -9.67
N PHE A 149 13.79 -3.43 -9.06
CA PHE A 149 14.13 -4.87 -9.14
C PHE A 149 13.48 -5.71 -8.05
N PHE A 150 12.71 -5.10 -7.14
CA PHE A 150 12.08 -5.78 -6.02
C PHE A 150 10.56 -5.67 -6.12
N HIS A 151 9.88 -6.80 -6.09
CA HIS A 151 8.45 -6.82 -5.84
C HIS A 151 8.22 -6.85 -4.33
N ILE A 152 7.68 -5.78 -3.77
CA ILE A 152 7.40 -5.67 -2.33
C ILE A 152 5.89 -5.73 -2.13
N PRO A 153 5.35 -6.82 -1.56
CA PRO A 153 3.93 -6.98 -1.35
C PRO A 153 3.40 -6.03 -0.26
N THR A 154 2.09 -5.79 -0.27
CA THR A 154 1.42 -5.00 0.76
C THR A 154 1.25 -5.78 2.07
N LYS A 155 1.04 -7.10 1.98
CA LYS A 155 0.91 -7.97 3.15
C LYS A 155 2.29 -8.48 3.59
N LYS A 156 2.58 -8.35 4.88
CA LYS A 156 3.87 -8.77 5.46
C LYS A 156 4.13 -10.28 5.40
N THR A 157 3.08 -11.07 5.24
CA THR A 157 3.15 -12.53 5.13
C THR A 157 3.53 -13.02 3.73
N GLU A 158 3.37 -12.17 2.72
CA GLU A 158 3.75 -12.49 1.36
C GLU A 158 5.25 -12.23 1.14
N PRO A 159 5.92 -13.07 0.30
CA PRO A 159 7.35 -12.93 0.08
C PRO A 159 7.69 -11.74 -0.84
N ILE A 160 8.75 -11.04 -0.49
CA ILE A 160 9.46 -10.11 -1.36
C ILE A 160 10.17 -10.96 -2.41
N ARG A 161 10.11 -10.54 -3.68
CA ARG A 161 10.70 -11.27 -4.80
C ARG A 161 11.65 -10.40 -5.60
N LEU A 162 12.73 -10.98 -6.07
CA LEU A 162 13.56 -10.36 -7.10
C LEU A 162 12.87 -10.48 -8.46
N ARG A 163 12.94 -9.41 -9.24
CA ARG A 163 12.48 -9.36 -10.63
C ARG A 163 13.68 -9.55 -11.57
N ALA A 164 13.46 -10.23 -12.68
CA ALA A 164 14.46 -10.38 -13.72
C ALA A 164 14.79 -9.04 -14.41
N GLU A 165 13.77 -8.19 -14.55
CA GLU A 165 13.89 -6.89 -15.20
C GLU A 165 13.47 -5.76 -14.27
N LYS A 166 14.01 -4.58 -14.52
CA LYS A 166 13.64 -3.38 -13.77
C LYS A 166 12.26 -2.91 -14.20
N VAL A 167 11.34 -2.85 -13.24
CA VAL A 167 10.00 -2.27 -13.42
C VAL A 167 9.98 -0.90 -12.77
N SER A 168 9.61 0.13 -13.52
CA SER A 168 9.50 1.47 -12.96
C SER A 168 8.32 1.57 -12.00
N ARG A 169 8.37 2.52 -11.08
CA ARG A 169 7.24 2.80 -10.19
C ARG A 169 5.99 3.21 -10.97
N ALA A 170 6.19 3.94 -12.07
CA ALA A 170 5.14 4.33 -12.99
C ALA A 170 4.43 3.11 -13.59
N ASP A 171 5.21 2.14 -14.10
CA ASP A 171 4.65 0.91 -14.69
C ASP A 171 3.88 0.07 -13.65
N GLU A 172 4.38 0.01 -12.40
CA GLU A 172 3.65 -0.66 -11.32
C GLU A 172 2.29 -0.01 -11.04
N LEU A 173 2.24 1.32 -11.04
CA LEU A 173 1.00 2.05 -10.79
C LEU A 173 -0.01 1.85 -11.92
N LEU A 174 0.45 1.86 -13.16
CA LEU A 174 -0.41 1.57 -14.32
C LEU A 174 -0.89 0.11 -14.31
N ALA A 175 0.01 -0.84 -14.08
CA ALA A 175 -0.37 -2.26 -13.97
C ALA A 175 -1.38 -2.51 -12.83
N PHE A 176 -1.26 -1.77 -11.71
CA PHE A 176 -2.25 -1.87 -10.62
C PHE A 176 -3.63 -1.36 -11.05
N PHE A 177 -3.69 -0.30 -11.85
CA PHE A 177 -4.94 0.19 -12.43
C PHE A 177 -5.54 -0.80 -13.43
N ASP A 178 -4.73 -1.36 -14.33
CA ASP A 178 -5.17 -2.32 -15.36
C ASP A 178 -5.68 -3.64 -14.77
N GLN A 179 -5.13 -4.06 -13.63
CA GLN A 179 -5.53 -5.28 -12.93
C GLN A 179 -6.78 -5.09 -12.07
N ALA A 180 -7.19 -3.86 -11.80
CA ALA A 180 -8.37 -3.57 -11.01
C ALA A 180 -9.64 -4.13 -11.70
N ARG A 181 -10.50 -4.78 -10.91
CA ARG A 181 -11.75 -5.38 -11.39
C ARG A 181 -12.99 -4.66 -10.87
N GLN A 182 -12.86 -4.02 -9.72
CA GLN A 182 -13.96 -3.39 -9.03
C GLN A 182 -13.80 -1.87 -8.98
N PRO A 183 -14.91 -1.10 -8.93
CA PRO A 183 -14.86 0.37 -8.82
C PRO A 183 -13.95 0.89 -7.70
N LYS A 184 -13.98 0.24 -6.53
CA LYS A 184 -13.13 0.62 -5.39
C LYS A 184 -11.65 0.42 -5.66
N GLU A 185 -11.28 -0.63 -6.39
CA GLU A 185 -9.90 -0.93 -6.77
C GLU A 185 -9.39 0.11 -7.78
N HIS A 186 -10.20 0.44 -8.80
CA HIS A 186 -9.87 1.51 -9.75
C HIS A 186 -9.69 2.86 -9.07
N ALA A 187 -10.62 3.24 -8.18
CA ALA A 187 -10.50 4.49 -7.42
C ALA A 187 -9.22 4.53 -6.57
N ALA A 188 -8.88 3.42 -5.89
CA ALA A 188 -7.67 3.32 -5.10
C ALA A 188 -6.39 3.39 -5.97
N ALA A 189 -6.40 2.78 -7.16
CA ALA A 189 -5.31 2.85 -8.11
C ALA A 189 -5.11 4.29 -8.61
N LEU A 190 -6.19 4.98 -8.99
CA LEU A 190 -6.14 6.37 -9.42
C LEU A 190 -5.62 7.31 -8.32
N ASP A 191 -6.08 7.14 -7.08
CA ASP A 191 -5.56 7.91 -5.94
C ASP A 191 -4.04 7.72 -5.75
N GLN A 192 -3.51 6.51 -6.01
CA GLN A 192 -2.07 6.27 -5.98
C GLN A 192 -1.35 6.93 -7.17
N ILE A 193 -1.89 6.85 -8.38
CA ILE A 193 -1.32 7.49 -9.56
C ILE A 193 -1.28 9.01 -9.37
N ILE A 194 -2.37 9.62 -8.90
CA ILE A 194 -2.45 11.05 -8.59
C ILE A 194 -1.42 11.45 -7.54
N LYS A 195 -1.29 10.65 -6.48
CA LYS A 195 -0.32 10.90 -5.40
C LYS A 195 1.13 10.84 -5.87
N PHE A 196 1.44 9.93 -6.77
CA PHE A 196 2.80 9.67 -7.26
C PHE A 196 3.00 10.12 -8.72
N HIS A 197 2.23 11.11 -9.18
CA HIS A 197 2.33 11.63 -10.56
C HIS A 197 3.76 12.06 -10.97
N ASN A 198 4.59 12.48 -10.02
CA ASN A 198 5.99 12.85 -10.26
C ASN A 198 6.92 11.65 -10.56
N GLU A 199 6.46 10.41 -10.39
CA GLU A 199 7.25 9.21 -10.73
C GLU A 199 7.18 8.89 -12.23
N PHE A 200 6.29 9.56 -12.98
CA PHE A 200 6.15 9.41 -14.42
C PHE A 200 7.15 10.33 -15.13
N SER A 201 8.09 9.73 -15.86
CA SER A 201 9.14 10.47 -16.58
C SER A 201 8.61 11.21 -17.80
N ASP A 202 7.59 10.67 -18.46
CA ASP A 202 6.87 11.26 -19.58
C ASP A 202 5.35 11.12 -19.34
N PRO A 203 4.76 12.01 -18.53
CA PRO A 203 3.33 11.94 -18.23
C PRO A 203 2.45 12.04 -19.48
N ALA A 204 2.83 12.81 -20.48
CA ALA A 204 2.04 12.93 -21.71
C ALA A 204 1.90 11.58 -22.42
N LYS A 205 3.00 10.81 -22.52
CA LYS A 205 2.99 9.50 -23.14
C LYS A 205 2.38 8.41 -22.25
N GLN A 206 2.68 8.45 -20.95
CA GLN A 206 2.34 7.38 -20.04
C GLN A 206 0.92 7.50 -19.46
N LEU A 207 0.41 8.73 -19.23
CA LEU A 207 -0.88 8.97 -18.60
C LEU A 207 -1.99 9.40 -19.57
N GLN A 208 -1.67 9.83 -20.81
CA GLN A 208 -2.70 10.20 -21.77
C GLN A 208 -3.66 9.03 -22.09
N PRO A 209 -3.18 7.78 -22.32
CA PRO A 209 -4.09 6.64 -22.50
C PRO A 209 -4.95 6.36 -21.26
N LEU A 210 -4.43 6.64 -20.05
CA LEU A 210 -5.19 6.52 -18.83
C LEU A 210 -6.33 7.54 -18.76
N ILE A 211 -6.11 8.80 -19.17
CA ILE A 211 -7.16 9.82 -19.25
C ILE A 211 -8.31 9.34 -20.14
N GLU A 212 -8.00 8.80 -21.33
CA GLU A 212 -8.98 8.25 -22.26
C GLU A 212 -9.76 7.09 -21.63
N SER A 213 -9.07 6.17 -20.97
CA SER A 213 -9.69 5.03 -20.28
C SER A 213 -10.60 5.47 -19.12
N ILE A 214 -10.21 6.50 -18.37
CA ILE A 214 -11.02 7.08 -17.29
C ILE A 214 -12.31 7.68 -17.85
N GLU A 215 -12.21 8.46 -18.93
CA GLU A 215 -13.35 9.12 -19.55
C GLU A 215 -14.34 8.11 -20.15
N GLU A 216 -13.84 7.07 -20.83
CA GLU A 216 -14.68 5.97 -21.31
C GLU A 216 -15.37 5.21 -20.16
N ALA A 217 -14.64 4.95 -19.08
CA ALA A 217 -15.20 4.28 -17.91
C ALA A 217 -16.26 5.17 -17.22
N ALA A 218 -16.03 6.48 -17.15
CA ALA A 218 -16.98 7.43 -16.56
C ALA A 218 -18.29 7.45 -17.37
N GLU A 219 -18.22 7.53 -18.70
CA GLU A 219 -19.39 7.51 -19.57
C GLU A 219 -20.18 6.20 -19.43
N ARG A 220 -19.51 5.05 -19.49
CA ARG A 220 -20.16 3.75 -19.32
C ARG A 220 -20.89 3.59 -17.98
N ASN A 221 -20.33 4.18 -16.92
CA ASN A 221 -20.88 4.06 -15.57
C ASN A 221 -21.95 5.12 -15.23
N GLN A 222 -22.08 6.17 -16.00
CA GLN A 222 -22.96 7.29 -15.69
C GLN A 222 -24.40 6.86 -15.35
N LYS A 223 -24.99 5.96 -16.12
CA LYS A 223 -26.37 5.49 -15.90
C LYS A 223 -26.49 4.49 -14.74
N PHE A 224 -25.53 3.58 -14.60
CA PHE A 224 -25.63 2.44 -13.68
C PHE A 224 -24.98 2.72 -12.32
N ASN A 225 -23.89 3.47 -12.29
CA ASN A 225 -23.15 3.83 -11.09
C ASN A 225 -22.64 5.28 -11.17
N PRO A 226 -23.54 6.27 -11.10
CA PRO A 226 -23.18 7.69 -11.26
C PRO A 226 -22.22 8.18 -10.17
N ALA A 227 -22.23 7.60 -8.97
CA ALA A 227 -21.26 7.93 -7.96
C ALA A 227 -19.82 7.60 -8.42
N PHE A 228 -19.61 6.43 -8.99
CA PHE A 228 -18.32 6.04 -9.54
C PHE A 228 -17.93 6.88 -10.75
N SER A 229 -18.88 7.21 -11.64
CA SER A 229 -18.63 8.14 -12.76
C SER A 229 -18.12 9.50 -12.27
N ILE A 230 -18.74 10.07 -11.24
CA ILE A 230 -18.29 11.32 -10.59
C ILE A 230 -16.87 11.14 -10.00
N GLU A 231 -16.59 10.03 -9.34
CA GLU A 231 -15.25 9.76 -8.79
C GLU A 231 -14.19 9.73 -9.89
N LEU A 232 -14.48 9.14 -11.03
CA LEU A 232 -13.58 9.07 -12.19
C LEU A 232 -13.32 10.45 -12.79
N VAL A 233 -14.36 11.26 -12.98
CA VAL A 233 -14.20 12.64 -13.49
C VAL A 233 -13.38 13.49 -12.54
N LEU A 234 -13.62 13.40 -11.24
CA LEU A 234 -12.81 14.11 -10.23
C LEU A 234 -11.34 13.66 -10.25
N ALA A 235 -11.07 12.36 -10.42
CA ALA A 235 -9.71 11.83 -10.51
C ALA A 235 -9.01 12.29 -11.80
N ARG A 236 -9.72 12.31 -12.92
CA ARG A 236 -9.23 12.89 -14.19
C ARG A 236 -8.85 14.36 -14.03
N ASP A 237 -9.73 15.16 -13.45
CA ASP A 237 -9.50 16.59 -13.27
C ASP A 237 -8.28 16.84 -12.36
N ASP A 238 -8.11 16.02 -11.32
CA ASP A 238 -6.91 16.07 -10.45
C ASP A 238 -5.62 15.73 -11.22
N LEU A 239 -5.66 14.80 -12.16
CA LEU A 239 -4.51 14.48 -13.02
C LEU A 239 -4.21 15.61 -14.02
N LEU A 240 -5.23 16.19 -14.65
CA LEU A 240 -5.08 17.31 -15.56
C LEU A 240 -4.51 18.55 -14.87
N GLU A 241 -4.93 18.82 -13.64
CA GLU A 241 -4.40 19.92 -12.82
C GLU A 241 -2.91 19.71 -12.47
N ARG A 242 -2.53 18.48 -12.08
CA ARG A 242 -1.15 18.16 -11.68
C ARG A 242 -0.20 17.97 -12.85
N CYS A 243 -0.70 17.57 -14.00
CA CYS A 243 0.05 17.28 -15.21
C CYS A 243 -0.50 18.12 -16.38
N PRO A 244 -0.13 19.41 -16.50
CA PRO A 244 -0.70 20.33 -17.51
C PRO A 244 -0.45 19.93 -18.97
N GLN A 245 0.47 18.98 -19.23
CA GLN A 245 0.72 18.40 -20.54
C GLN A 245 -0.35 17.40 -21.00
N LEU A 246 -1.19 16.91 -20.09
CA LEU A 246 -2.32 16.05 -20.40
C LEU A 246 -3.49 16.85 -20.94
N LYS A 247 -4.32 16.21 -21.74
CA LYS A 247 -5.52 16.82 -22.32
C LYS A 247 -6.72 15.90 -22.11
N ALA A 248 -7.86 16.50 -21.79
CA ALA A 248 -9.13 15.78 -21.82
C ALA A 248 -9.45 15.41 -23.26
N SER A 249 -9.79 14.16 -23.51
CA SER A 249 -10.28 13.65 -24.80
C SER A 249 -11.75 13.97 -24.97
N ARG A 250 -12.48 14.13 -23.85
CA ARG A 250 -13.90 14.49 -23.78
C ARG A 250 -14.08 15.70 -22.87
N PRO A 251 -13.76 16.91 -23.36
CA PRO A 251 -13.80 18.12 -22.55
C PRO A 251 -15.21 18.50 -22.09
N GLU A 252 -16.24 18.00 -22.78
CA GLU A 252 -17.66 18.19 -22.41
C GLU A 252 -18.07 17.38 -21.18
N MET A 253 -17.33 16.33 -20.81
CA MET A 253 -17.58 15.52 -19.63
C MET A 253 -17.04 16.22 -18.37
N THR A 254 -17.78 17.19 -17.86
CA THR A 254 -17.41 17.96 -16.68
C THR A 254 -18.19 17.51 -15.45
N LEU A 255 -17.64 17.78 -14.25
CA LEU A 255 -18.37 17.57 -13.01
C LEU A 255 -19.71 18.31 -13.01
N SER A 256 -19.75 19.57 -13.48
CA SER A 256 -20.96 20.38 -13.55
C SER A 256 -22.02 19.74 -14.42
N ARG A 257 -21.64 19.19 -15.60
CA ARG A 257 -22.57 18.49 -16.46
C ARG A 257 -23.14 17.24 -15.80
N LEU A 258 -22.29 16.41 -15.19
CA LEU A 258 -22.75 15.20 -14.50
C LEU A 258 -23.71 15.54 -13.34
N LEU A 259 -23.44 16.60 -12.58
CA LEU A 259 -24.31 17.02 -11.48
C LEU A 259 -25.66 17.52 -12.01
N PHE A 260 -25.67 18.24 -13.12
CA PHE A 260 -26.91 18.70 -13.78
C PHE A 260 -27.73 17.53 -14.29
N GLU A 261 -27.11 16.58 -15.00
CA GLU A 261 -27.81 15.41 -15.55
C GLU A 261 -28.34 14.45 -14.48
N GLU A 262 -27.64 14.36 -13.31
CA GLU A 262 -27.99 13.48 -12.19
C GLU A 262 -28.68 14.23 -11.02
N GLU A 263 -29.12 15.45 -11.22
CA GLU A 263 -29.65 16.34 -10.19
C GLU A 263 -30.71 15.66 -9.30
N ALA A 264 -31.68 14.98 -9.90
CA ALA A 264 -32.73 14.29 -9.18
C ALA A 264 -32.26 13.11 -8.32
N ARG A 265 -31.05 12.60 -8.54
CA ARG A 265 -30.48 11.42 -7.89
C ARG A 265 -29.39 11.75 -6.89
N LEU A 266 -29.06 13.03 -6.69
CA LEU A 266 -27.95 13.46 -5.82
C LEU A 266 -28.08 12.94 -4.37
N THR A 267 -29.29 12.84 -3.82
CA THR A 267 -29.55 12.26 -2.50
C THR A 267 -29.11 10.79 -2.39
N ASN A 268 -29.13 10.05 -3.49
CA ASN A 268 -28.71 8.64 -3.54
C ASN A 268 -27.24 8.48 -3.96
N ILE A 269 -26.64 9.49 -4.58
CA ILE A 269 -25.27 9.49 -5.11
C ILE A 269 -24.27 9.89 -4.02
N LEU A 270 -24.53 11.01 -3.34
CA LEU A 270 -23.62 11.60 -2.36
C LEU A 270 -23.20 10.65 -1.24
N PRO A 271 -24.09 9.85 -0.60
CA PRO A 271 -23.70 8.92 0.45
C PRO A 271 -22.71 7.85 0.01
N LYS A 272 -22.63 7.56 -1.30
CA LYS A 272 -21.74 6.55 -1.86
C LYS A 272 -20.33 7.09 -2.14
N LEU A 273 -20.16 8.40 -2.17
CA LEU A 273 -18.87 9.05 -2.40
C LEU A 273 -17.98 9.04 -1.14
N PRO A 274 -16.65 8.95 -1.29
CA PRO A 274 -15.72 9.26 -0.20
C PRO A 274 -15.88 10.70 0.27
N SER A 275 -15.69 10.95 1.58
CA SER A 275 -15.97 12.27 2.20
C SER A 275 -15.28 13.46 1.52
N ALA A 276 -14.04 13.28 1.04
CA ALA A 276 -13.31 14.34 0.34
C ALA A 276 -13.94 14.66 -1.04
N LYS A 277 -14.38 13.65 -1.76
CA LYS A 277 -15.01 13.79 -3.07
C LYS A 277 -16.44 14.34 -2.92
N GLU A 278 -17.17 13.86 -1.92
CA GLU A 278 -18.48 14.40 -1.56
C GLU A 278 -18.43 15.91 -1.28
N ARG A 279 -17.46 16.37 -0.50
CA ARG A 279 -17.26 17.81 -0.25
C ARG A 279 -17.06 18.60 -1.55
N ARG A 280 -16.23 18.11 -2.46
CA ARG A 280 -15.99 18.76 -3.75
C ARG A 280 -17.27 18.85 -4.58
N VAL A 281 -18.09 17.82 -4.57
CA VAL A 281 -19.40 17.81 -5.25
C VAL A 281 -20.33 18.85 -4.65
N LEU A 282 -20.47 18.93 -3.33
CA LEU A 282 -21.27 19.94 -2.64
C LEU A 282 -20.85 21.37 -2.98
N HIS A 283 -19.55 21.63 -2.99
CA HIS A 283 -19.00 22.96 -3.39
C HIS A 283 -19.18 23.27 -4.87
N ALA A 284 -19.29 22.27 -5.73
CA ALA A 284 -19.54 22.46 -7.17
C ALA A 284 -21.03 22.68 -7.51
N MET A 285 -21.95 22.28 -6.62
CA MET A 285 -23.40 22.37 -6.87
C MET A 285 -23.89 23.79 -7.28
N PRO A 286 -23.46 24.89 -6.63
CA PRO A 286 -23.90 26.24 -7.00
C PRO A 286 -23.60 26.57 -8.47
N ALA A 287 -22.39 26.27 -8.92
CA ALA A 287 -21.97 26.50 -10.30
C ALA A 287 -22.64 25.56 -11.31
N ALA A 288 -22.90 24.31 -10.89
CA ALA A 288 -23.44 23.27 -11.75
C ALA A 288 -24.96 23.40 -11.96
N LEU A 289 -25.71 23.72 -10.91
CA LEU A 289 -27.17 23.70 -10.90
C LEU A 289 -27.80 25.10 -10.99
N GLY A 290 -26.97 26.17 -10.96
CA GLY A 290 -27.48 27.53 -10.96
C GLY A 290 -28.46 27.77 -9.78
N PRO A 291 -29.55 28.52 -9.95
CA PRO A 291 -30.49 28.86 -8.88
C PRO A 291 -31.12 27.65 -8.17
N GLU A 292 -31.24 26.51 -8.85
CA GLU A 292 -31.87 25.29 -8.30
C GLU A 292 -31.01 24.58 -7.24
N TRP A 293 -29.72 24.96 -7.12
CA TRP A 293 -28.82 24.31 -6.19
C TRP A 293 -29.29 24.41 -4.73
N THR A 294 -29.90 25.54 -4.33
CA THR A 294 -30.40 25.76 -2.97
C THR A 294 -31.51 24.76 -2.62
N VAL A 295 -32.44 24.55 -3.57
CA VAL A 295 -33.53 23.59 -3.39
C VAL A 295 -32.97 22.17 -3.20
N ARG A 296 -31.99 21.77 -4.02
CA ARG A 296 -31.36 20.44 -3.91
C ARG A 296 -30.54 20.28 -2.65
N ALA A 297 -29.79 21.30 -2.26
CA ALA A 297 -29.03 21.30 -1.01
C ALA A 297 -29.96 21.18 0.22
N LEU A 298 -31.10 21.90 0.23
CA LEU A 298 -32.07 21.80 1.32
C LEU A 298 -32.77 20.43 1.36
N GLN A 299 -33.01 19.79 0.20
CA GLN A 299 -33.49 18.40 0.15
C GLN A 299 -32.49 17.43 0.75
N LEU A 300 -31.18 17.65 0.50
CA LEU A 300 -30.12 16.87 1.13
C LEU A 300 -30.06 17.07 2.65
N MET A 301 -30.38 18.28 3.14
CA MET A 301 -30.54 18.53 4.58
C MET A 301 -31.70 17.76 5.22
N GLN A 302 -32.70 17.37 4.45
CA GLN A 302 -33.83 16.53 4.92
C GLN A 302 -33.51 15.03 4.87
N SER A 303 -32.44 14.65 4.19
CA SER A 303 -32.01 13.26 4.15
C SER A 303 -31.21 12.90 5.41
N ASN A 304 -31.27 11.63 5.84
CA ASN A 304 -30.48 11.13 7.00
C ASN A 304 -28.99 10.99 6.64
N HIS A 305 -28.44 11.95 5.90
CA HIS A 305 -27.04 11.92 5.48
C HIS A 305 -26.20 12.94 6.27
N ALA A 306 -25.78 12.54 7.47
CA ALA A 306 -25.10 13.39 8.44
C ALA A 306 -23.89 14.17 7.87
N ARG A 307 -23.11 13.59 6.95
CA ARG A 307 -21.95 14.27 6.35
C ARG A 307 -22.35 15.46 5.48
N ALA A 308 -23.41 15.30 4.67
CA ALA A 308 -23.94 16.40 3.84
C ALA A 308 -24.46 17.53 4.73
N VAL A 309 -25.23 17.21 5.77
CA VAL A 309 -25.77 18.17 6.75
C VAL A 309 -24.65 19.02 7.37
N LEU A 310 -23.48 18.45 7.64
CA LEU A 310 -22.34 19.18 8.21
C LEU A 310 -21.62 20.11 7.21
N GLN A 311 -21.71 19.83 5.92
CA GLN A 311 -20.99 20.58 4.88
C GLN A 311 -21.86 21.65 4.20
N ILE A 312 -23.13 21.35 3.96
CA ILE A 312 -24.07 22.23 3.24
C ILE A 312 -24.13 23.64 3.82
N PRO A 313 -24.26 23.87 5.15
CA PRO A 313 -24.28 25.22 5.70
C PRO A 313 -23.05 26.06 5.35
N ARG A 314 -21.89 25.43 5.24
CA ARG A 314 -20.65 26.12 4.84
C ARG A 314 -20.72 26.58 3.39
N VAL A 315 -21.26 25.75 2.50
CA VAL A 315 -21.45 26.13 1.09
C VAL A 315 -22.41 27.32 0.98
N PHE A 316 -23.53 27.33 1.75
CA PHE A 316 -24.44 28.46 1.77
C PHE A 316 -23.77 29.75 2.22
N VAL A 317 -22.90 29.70 3.22
CA VAL A 317 -22.12 30.87 3.69
C VAL A 317 -21.14 31.33 2.62
N GLU A 318 -20.38 30.42 2.02
CA GLU A 318 -19.37 30.75 1.00
C GLU A 318 -19.96 31.39 -0.26
N VAL A 319 -21.19 31.02 -0.63
CA VAL A 319 -21.86 31.56 -1.83
C VAL A 319 -22.77 32.75 -1.50
N GLY A 320 -22.92 33.12 -0.25
CA GLY A 320 -23.75 34.25 0.18
C GLY A 320 -25.26 33.95 0.16
N ALA A 321 -25.68 32.69 0.30
CA ALA A 321 -27.07 32.22 0.28
C ALA A 321 -27.59 31.85 1.67
N GLN A 322 -27.06 32.50 2.72
CA GLN A 322 -27.42 32.22 4.13
C GLN A 322 -28.91 32.48 4.41
N ALA A 323 -29.52 33.44 3.71
CA ALA A 323 -30.92 33.81 3.93
C ALA A 323 -31.88 32.61 3.64
N GLU A 324 -31.62 31.88 2.59
CA GLU A 324 -32.43 30.71 2.20
C GLU A 324 -32.29 29.56 3.20
N LEU A 325 -31.07 29.26 3.65
CA LEU A 325 -30.85 28.27 4.67
C LEU A 325 -31.48 28.68 6.01
N ARG A 326 -31.39 29.97 6.39
CA ARG A 326 -32.01 30.50 7.59
C ARG A 326 -33.53 30.34 7.55
N ALA A 327 -34.16 30.73 6.45
CA ALA A 327 -35.60 30.56 6.26
C ALA A 327 -36.04 29.09 6.36
N TYR A 328 -35.26 28.18 5.79
CA TYR A 328 -35.50 26.75 5.91
C TYR A 328 -35.42 26.25 7.36
N LEU A 329 -34.35 26.60 8.09
CA LEU A 329 -34.16 26.20 9.47
C LEU A 329 -35.25 26.76 10.39
N GLN A 330 -35.58 28.05 10.25
CA GLN A 330 -36.67 28.70 11.03
C GLN A 330 -38.00 28.00 10.82
N ARG A 331 -38.31 27.63 9.57
CA ARG A 331 -39.54 26.89 9.24
C ARG A 331 -39.51 25.52 9.89
N GLY A 332 -38.44 24.76 9.68
CA GLY A 332 -38.29 23.41 10.23
C GLY A 332 -38.37 23.35 11.77
N ILE A 333 -37.81 24.37 12.44
CA ILE A 333 -37.91 24.49 13.92
C ILE A 333 -39.37 24.71 14.33
N ARG A 334 -40.08 25.65 13.72
CA ARG A 334 -41.49 25.96 14.02
C ARG A 334 -42.44 24.78 13.72
N GLU A 335 -42.19 24.08 12.64
CA GLU A 335 -43.01 22.94 12.19
C GLU A 335 -42.58 21.62 12.81
N HIS A 336 -41.54 21.61 13.64
CA HIS A 336 -40.91 20.40 14.21
C HIS A 336 -40.53 19.34 13.16
N SER A 337 -40.15 19.81 11.94
CA SER A 337 -39.87 18.96 10.79
C SER A 337 -38.37 18.83 10.48
N ILE A 338 -37.51 19.43 11.30
CA ILE A 338 -36.05 19.39 11.15
C ILE A 338 -35.50 18.03 11.54
N THR A 339 -34.43 17.57 10.83
CA THR A 339 -33.79 16.26 11.12
C THR A 339 -32.91 16.32 12.35
N SER A 340 -32.71 15.17 13.01
CA SER A 340 -31.82 15.02 14.18
C SER A 340 -30.39 15.45 13.90
N GLU A 341 -29.88 15.17 12.67
CA GLU A 341 -28.54 15.61 12.21
C GLU A 341 -28.43 17.13 12.11
N ALA A 342 -29.45 17.78 11.53
CA ALA A 342 -29.48 19.25 11.42
C ALA A 342 -29.61 19.91 12.80
N LEU A 343 -30.40 19.35 13.71
CA LEU A 343 -30.48 19.80 15.11
C LEU A 343 -29.15 19.63 15.83
N THR A 344 -28.48 18.49 15.65
CA THR A 344 -27.15 18.22 16.22
C THR A 344 -26.10 19.23 15.71
N TRP A 345 -26.15 19.55 14.42
CA TRP A 345 -25.29 20.58 13.86
C TRP A 345 -25.59 21.95 14.46
N LEU A 346 -26.86 22.39 14.44
CA LEU A 346 -27.27 23.70 14.95
C LEU A 346 -26.91 23.87 16.44
N ALA A 347 -27.04 22.82 17.26
CA ALA A 347 -26.65 22.84 18.66
C ALA A 347 -25.14 23.11 18.86
N LYS A 348 -24.28 22.78 17.89
CA LYS A 348 -22.85 23.07 17.92
C LYS A 348 -22.52 24.51 17.49
N GLU A 349 -23.38 25.15 16.71
CA GLU A 349 -23.19 26.50 16.16
C GLU A 349 -23.68 27.63 17.13
N ARG A 350 -23.74 27.35 18.44
CA ARG A 350 -24.26 28.27 19.48
C ARG A 350 -23.57 29.63 19.55
N ALA A 351 -22.35 29.73 19.09
CA ALA A 351 -21.56 30.97 19.14
C ALA A 351 -21.34 31.60 17.76
N GLY A 352 -21.83 30.94 16.69
CA GLY A 352 -21.62 31.36 15.32
C GLY A 352 -22.73 32.23 14.73
N GLU A 353 -22.76 32.30 13.42
CA GLU A 353 -23.72 33.07 12.60
C GLU A 353 -25.18 32.65 12.82
N TRP A 354 -25.39 31.40 13.30
CA TRP A 354 -26.69 30.75 13.48
C TRP A 354 -27.22 30.81 14.92
N ARG A 355 -26.54 31.61 15.80
CA ARG A 355 -26.86 31.68 17.22
C ARG A 355 -28.30 32.14 17.50
N ASP A 356 -28.85 33.02 16.69
CA ASP A 356 -30.21 33.55 16.81
C ASP A 356 -31.31 32.48 16.54
N LEU A 357 -30.96 31.34 15.92
CA LEU A 357 -31.86 30.20 15.73
C LEU A 357 -31.95 29.31 16.99
N VAL A 358 -31.09 29.50 17.98
CA VAL A 358 -31.13 28.78 19.25
C VAL A 358 -32.14 29.47 20.17
N THR A 359 -33.43 29.22 19.90
CA THR A 359 -34.59 29.76 20.61
C THR A 359 -35.23 28.69 21.46
N PRO A 360 -36.19 29.04 22.37
CA PRO A 360 -36.99 28.04 23.08
C PRO A 360 -37.73 27.07 22.18
N ASP A 361 -38.18 27.50 20.98
CA ASP A 361 -38.84 26.64 20.00
C ASP A 361 -37.92 25.50 19.49
N LEU A 362 -36.61 25.74 19.48
CA LEU A 362 -35.65 24.70 19.16
C LEU A 362 -35.69 23.53 20.13
N LEU A 363 -35.95 23.78 21.42
CA LEU A 363 -36.11 22.73 22.41
C LEU A 363 -37.32 21.84 22.11
N GLY A 364 -38.45 22.44 21.72
CA GLY A 364 -39.62 21.71 21.26
C GLY A 364 -39.35 20.84 20.02
N ALA A 365 -38.61 21.38 19.05
CA ALA A 365 -38.21 20.64 17.86
C ALA A 365 -37.28 19.45 18.20
N ILE A 366 -36.34 19.62 19.16
CA ILE A 366 -35.47 18.55 19.65
C ILE A 366 -36.28 17.42 20.32
N LEU A 367 -37.22 17.77 21.21
CA LEU A 367 -38.06 16.79 21.87
C LEU A 367 -38.90 15.99 20.86
N SER A 368 -39.50 16.69 19.89
CA SER A 368 -40.28 16.03 18.81
C SER A 368 -39.41 15.16 17.88
N ALA A 369 -38.13 15.49 17.69
CA ALA A 369 -37.22 14.63 16.96
C ALA A 369 -36.87 13.35 17.73
N LEU A 370 -36.63 13.45 19.04
CA LEU A 370 -36.34 12.32 19.91
C LEU A 370 -37.54 11.33 20.04
N GLU A 371 -38.78 11.78 19.83
CA GLU A 371 -39.98 10.94 19.81
C GLU A 371 -40.14 10.19 18.47
N ARG A 372 -39.51 10.65 17.41
CA ARG A 372 -39.59 10.05 16.06
C ARG A 372 -38.48 9.03 15.76
N ASP A 373 -37.34 9.14 16.40
CA ASP A 373 -36.21 8.21 16.34
C ASP A 373 -36.39 7.01 17.27
#